data_52a2b344cb48fd228daacb9c355f3caf
#
_entry.id   52a2b344cb48fd228daacb9c355f3caf
#
_cell.length_a   1.000
_cell.length_b   1.000
_cell.length_c   1.000
_cell.angle_alpha   90.00
_cell.angle_beta   90.00
_cell.angle_gamma   90.00
#
_symmetry.space_group_name_H-M   'P 1'
#
loop_
_entity.id
_entity.type
_entity.pdbx_description
1 polymer ?
#
loop_
_entity_poly.entity_id
_entity_poly.type
_entity_poly.pdbx_seq_one_letter_code
_entity_poly.pdbx_strand_id
1 'polypeptide(L)'
;MNAGNMNTFFRSRSHVTTLAGSTALVGLVLGVAFFTSAPAADEPAKGGAPSMTVTTTTATQEQWPISLAASGSIEPWGEAIVGAEVNGQRIASLLVNVGDRVQKGQVLARFAEEFLAADLAQAEAALDEAKAREAQARANADRAATVRESGALSPQEQDQYAAAASSAAAQAKSARARRDAAALMLRKAAVVAPDAGVISARNAAMGAVVPAGTELFRLIRQERLEWRAEVAEAELSRVKRGGKAQLRTAQGVQLTGTIRSVSPQVNSRSRTAIAYIDLPGAAAKTAAGTFATGRLLLGESAALTLPQAAVVMRDGFGYVYVLQSGDRVRRLRVSTGRRVGDRIEITSGLAAGARVANDGAGFLNDGDKVRVVTAGGRAK
;
A
#
# COMPACT_ATOMS: atom_id res chain seq x y z
N MET A 1 -0.29 55.56 5.61
CA MET A 1 -0.58 55.92 7.02
C MET A 1 0.00 54.85 7.88
N ASN A 2 1.05 55.19 8.54
CA ASN A 2 1.60 54.94 9.87
C ASN A 2 1.88 53.47 10.19
N ALA A 3 3.13 53.07 10.27
CA ALA A 3 4.18 53.40 11.28
C ALA A 3 3.84 52.73 12.61
N GLY A 4 4.68 51.99 13.21
CA GLY A 4 5.98 52.08 13.72
C GLY A 4 6.31 50.79 14.50
N ASN A 5 7.54 50.43 14.47
CA ASN A 5 8.55 50.67 15.52
C ASN A 5 8.38 49.71 16.72
N MET A 6 9.37 49.11 17.33
CA MET A 6 10.82 49.35 17.42
C MET A 6 11.40 48.34 18.45
N ASN A 7 12.61 47.84 18.15
CA ASN A 7 13.77 47.67 19.05
C ASN A 7 13.62 47.11 20.47
N THR A 8 14.48 46.16 20.88
CA THR A 8 15.77 46.43 21.59
C THR A 8 16.44 45.07 21.87
N PHE A 9 17.62 44.79 21.38
CA PHE A 9 18.94 44.97 22.02
C PHE A 9 19.02 44.53 23.50
N PHE A 10 19.76 43.44 23.76
CA PHE A 10 20.72 43.45 24.88
C PHE A 10 21.95 42.58 24.54
N ARG A 11 23.04 43.26 24.49
CA ARG A 11 24.43 42.85 24.39
C ARG A 11 25.03 43.06 25.76
N SER A 12 25.67 42.10 26.40
CA SER A 12 26.60 42.36 27.49
C SER A 12 27.80 41.45 27.42
N ARG A 13 28.87 42.15 27.39
CA ARG A 13 30.30 41.87 27.35
C ARG A 13 30.83 41.49 28.72
N SER A 14 31.87 40.62 28.66
CA SER A 14 33.17 40.71 29.32
C SER A 14 33.27 40.78 30.85
N HIS A 15 34.13 39.90 31.40
CA HIS A 15 35.36 40.44 32.05
C HIS A 15 36.39 39.32 32.29
N VAL A 16 37.59 39.62 31.82
CA VAL A 16 38.88 39.01 32.15
C VAL A 16 39.31 39.54 33.51
N THR A 17 39.88 38.70 34.37
CA THR A 17 40.81 39.12 35.41
C THR A 17 41.89 38.05 35.65
N THR A 18 43.06 38.40 35.24
CA THR A 18 44.38 37.88 35.65
C THR A 18 44.69 38.33 37.06
N LEU A 19 45.33 37.50 37.88
CA LEU A 19 46.32 37.96 38.85
C LEU A 19 47.33 36.86 39.20
N ALA A 20 48.55 37.29 39.22
CA ALA A 20 49.82 36.57 39.42
C ALA A 20 50.30 36.64 40.90
N GLY A 21 51.32 35.87 41.13
CA GLY A 21 52.26 36.05 42.26
C GLY A 21 52.10 35.01 43.37
N SER A 22 53.06 34.43 44.05
CA SER A 22 54.52 34.62 44.14
C SER A 22 55.10 33.48 44.99
N THR A 23 56.25 32.98 44.60
CA THR A 23 57.47 32.60 45.36
C THR A 23 57.47 32.34 46.87
N ALA A 24 58.11 31.20 47.28
CA ALA A 24 59.21 31.07 48.28
C ALA A 24 59.43 29.55 48.55
N LEU A 25 60.50 28.96 48.25
CA LEU A 25 61.91 28.92 48.71
C LEU A 25 62.13 28.25 50.06
N VAL A 26 63.08 27.25 50.06
CA VAL A 26 64.00 26.78 51.08
C VAL A 26 63.61 25.62 52.03
N GLY A 27 64.45 24.61 52.02
CA GLY A 27 64.58 23.60 53.06
C GLY A 27 65.35 22.34 52.68
N LEU A 28 66.67 22.48 52.62
CA LEU A 28 67.71 21.43 52.49
C LEU A 28 67.90 20.69 53.82
N VAL A 29 67.77 19.36 53.87
CA VAL A 29 68.53 18.55 54.88
C VAL A 29 69.01 17.23 54.24
N LEU A 30 70.34 17.03 54.22
CA LEU A 30 71.05 15.73 53.92
C LEU A 30 70.74 14.72 55.00
N GLY A 31 70.50 13.50 54.59
CA GLY A 31 70.56 12.27 55.45
C GLY A 31 71.05 11.10 54.62
N VAL A 32 72.38 10.87 54.70
CA VAL A 32 73.07 9.64 54.18
C VAL A 32 72.84 8.51 55.15
N ALA A 33 72.25 7.40 54.66
CA ALA A 33 72.29 6.11 55.33
C ALA A 33 72.54 5.02 54.31
N PHE A 34 73.72 4.45 54.42
CA PHE A 34 74.10 3.21 53.78
C PHE A 34 73.22 2.05 54.22
N PHE A 35 72.61 1.32 53.30
CA PHE A 35 72.17 -0.05 53.54
C PHE A 35 72.45 -0.93 52.31
N THR A 36 73.10 -1.99 52.66
CA THR A 36 73.71 -3.11 51.96
C THR A 36 72.73 -3.77 50.94
N SER A 37 73.29 -4.06 49.77
CA SER A 37 72.72 -4.89 48.70
C SER A 37 72.43 -6.32 49.17
N ALA A 38 71.19 -6.78 49.09
CA ALA A 38 70.79 -8.17 49.04
C ALA A 38 70.43 -8.54 47.59
N PRO A 39 70.80 -9.76 47.14
CA PRO A 39 70.54 -10.18 45.76
C PRO A 39 69.01 -10.37 45.57
N ALA A 40 68.48 -9.75 44.53
CA ALA A 40 67.08 -9.92 44.09
C ALA A 40 66.89 -11.39 43.70
N ALA A 41 65.95 -12.03 44.39
CA ALA A 41 65.40 -13.30 43.98
C ALA A 41 64.61 -13.10 42.69
N ASP A 42 64.89 -13.92 41.68
CA ASP A 42 64.08 -14.03 40.46
C ASP A 42 62.58 -14.25 40.82
N GLU A 43 61.77 -13.26 40.59
CA GLU A 43 60.31 -13.45 40.59
C GLU A 43 59.97 -14.36 39.41
N PRO A 44 59.25 -15.50 39.63
CA PRO A 44 58.77 -16.30 38.53
C PRO A 44 57.76 -15.48 37.78
N ALA A 45 57.93 -15.34 36.44
CA ALA A 45 56.98 -14.72 35.51
C ALA A 45 55.60 -15.25 35.81
N LYS A 46 54.74 -14.37 36.32
CA LYS A 46 53.29 -14.64 36.46
C LYS A 46 52.71 -14.98 35.09
N GLY A 47 52.65 -16.28 34.79
CA GLY A 47 51.76 -16.79 33.75
C GLY A 47 50.36 -16.33 34.08
N GLY A 48 49.89 -15.25 33.41
CA GLY A 48 48.62 -14.66 33.67
C GLY A 48 47.51 -15.69 33.60
N ALA A 49 46.83 -15.92 34.73
CA ALA A 49 45.62 -16.69 34.77
C ALA A 49 44.64 -16.12 33.74
N PRO A 50 43.84 -16.95 33.06
CA PRO A 50 42.87 -16.45 32.12
C PRO A 50 41.92 -15.52 32.86
N SER A 51 41.88 -14.25 32.46
CA SER A 51 41.16 -13.21 33.19
C SER A 51 39.68 -13.28 33.00
N MET A 52 39.19 -14.03 31.98
CA MET A 52 37.76 -14.08 31.70
C MET A 52 37.30 -15.33 30.94
N THR A 53 36.17 -15.87 31.34
CA THR A 53 35.49 -16.98 30.64
C THR A 53 34.54 -16.43 29.59
N VAL A 54 34.67 -16.91 28.36
CA VAL A 54 33.81 -16.49 27.22
C VAL A 54 33.26 -17.70 26.49
N THR A 55 32.07 -17.55 25.94
CA THR A 55 31.56 -18.45 24.90
C THR A 55 32.01 -17.95 23.53
N THR A 56 32.14 -18.84 22.57
CA THR A 56 32.48 -18.46 21.19
C THR A 56 31.37 -18.80 20.20
N THR A 57 31.25 -17.98 19.17
CA THR A 57 30.40 -18.23 18.02
C THR A 57 31.20 -18.06 16.73
N THR A 58 30.65 -18.57 15.64
CA THR A 58 31.27 -18.46 14.31
C THR A 58 30.43 -17.52 13.45
N ALA A 59 31.10 -16.65 12.69
CA ALA A 59 30.42 -15.82 11.70
C ALA A 59 29.93 -16.69 10.55
N THR A 60 28.61 -16.76 10.41
CA THR A 60 27.91 -17.57 9.39
C THR A 60 27.33 -16.71 8.30
N GLN A 61 27.35 -17.23 7.08
CA GLN A 61 26.70 -16.59 5.94
C GLN A 61 25.27 -17.12 5.84
N GLU A 62 24.30 -16.23 5.87
CA GLU A 62 22.87 -16.54 5.83
C GLU A 62 22.17 -15.71 4.76
N GLN A 63 21.06 -16.24 4.20
CA GLN A 63 20.21 -15.47 3.30
C GLN A 63 19.25 -14.62 4.12
N TRP A 64 19.38 -13.32 4.01
CA TRP A 64 18.56 -12.38 4.76
C TRP A 64 17.62 -11.59 3.87
N PRO A 65 16.37 -11.40 4.30
CA PRO A 65 15.39 -10.67 3.52
C PRO A 65 15.80 -9.20 3.36
N ILE A 66 15.70 -8.72 2.13
CA ILE A 66 15.76 -7.30 1.83
C ILE A 66 14.33 -6.80 1.86
N SER A 67 14.03 -5.86 2.72
CA SER A 67 12.70 -5.25 2.80
C SER A 67 12.77 -3.75 2.75
N LEU A 68 11.75 -3.14 2.17
CA LEU A 68 11.55 -1.70 2.11
C LEU A 68 10.33 -1.36 2.98
N ALA A 69 10.51 -0.48 3.95
CA ALA A 69 9.41 0.05 4.74
C ALA A 69 8.53 0.96 3.86
N ALA A 70 7.23 0.83 4.00
CA ALA A 70 6.25 1.66 3.32
C ALA A 70 5.03 1.87 4.21
N SER A 71 4.30 2.94 3.94
CA SER A 71 3.03 3.26 4.61
C SER A 71 2.01 3.72 3.58
N GLY A 72 0.73 3.64 3.92
CA GLY A 72 -0.33 4.06 3.03
C GLY A 72 -1.69 3.54 3.45
N SER A 73 -2.72 3.92 2.71
CA SER A 73 -4.10 3.54 3.01
C SER A 73 -4.49 2.25 2.29
N ILE A 74 -5.38 1.50 2.92
CA ILE A 74 -6.07 0.37 2.31
C ILE A 74 -7.33 0.94 1.65
N GLU A 75 -7.41 0.83 0.33
CA GLU A 75 -8.46 1.42 -0.47
C GLU A 75 -9.21 0.33 -1.27
N PRO A 76 -10.42 0.60 -1.74
CA PRO A 76 -11.05 -0.27 -2.72
C PRO A 76 -10.17 -0.38 -3.97
N TRP A 77 -9.99 -1.61 -4.47
CA TRP A 77 -9.35 -1.82 -5.78
C TRP A 77 -10.10 -1.10 -6.91
N GLY A 78 -11.40 -1.07 -6.82
CA GLY A 78 -12.27 -0.37 -7.75
C GLY A 78 -13.62 -0.11 -7.12
N GLU A 79 -14.14 1.08 -7.35
CA GLU A 79 -15.49 1.46 -6.98
C GLU A 79 -16.36 1.56 -8.23
N ALA A 80 -17.64 1.24 -8.09
CA ALA A 80 -18.64 1.52 -9.07
C ALA A 80 -19.65 2.52 -8.47
N ILE A 81 -19.87 3.62 -9.20
CA ILE A 81 -20.90 4.58 -8.88
C ILE A 81 -22.17 4.15 -9.61
N VAL A 82 -23.26 4.00 -8.87
CA VAL A 82 -24.56 3.67 -9.39
C VAL A 82 -25.44 4.93 -9.34
N GLY A 83 -25.68 5.53 -10.49
CA GLY A 83 -26.45 6.75 -10.63
C GLY A 83 -27.88 6.50 -11.13
N ALA A 84 -28.73 7.54 -11.01
CA ALA A 84 -30.05 7.57 -11.62
C ALA A 84 -29.92 7.63 -13.14
N GLU A 85 -30.57 6.72 -13.86
CA GLU A 85 -30.59 6.72 -15.33
C GLU A 85 -31.92 7.34 -15.89
N VAL A 86 -32.94 7.50 -15.05
CA VAL A 86 -34.20 8.17 -15.36
C VAL A 86 -34.26 9.57 -14.74
N ASN A 87 -34.94 10.50 -15.37
CA ASN A 87 -35.00 11.88 -14.93
C ASN A 87 -36.34 12.19 -14.28
N GLY A 88 -36.33 12.93 -13.16
CA GLY A 88 -37.55 13.49 -12.56
C GLY A 88 -38.47 12.46 -11.93
N GLN A 89 -38.02 11.22 -11.76
CA GLN A 89 -38.81 10.17 -11.12
C GLN A 89 -38.54 10.10 -9.62
N ARG A 90 -39.57 9.81 -8.83
CA ARG A 90 -39.50 9.61 -7.39
C ARG A 90 -38.96 8.21 -7.09
N ILE A 91 -38.02 8.10 -6.12
CA ILE A 91 -37.57 6.80 -5.61
C ILE A 91 -38.70 6.16 -4.80
N ALA A 92 -39.27 5.08 -5.33
CA ALA A 92 -40.41 4.37 -4.74
C ALA A 92 -39.98 3.40 -3.65
N SER A 93 -38.86 2.70 -3.85
CA SER A 93 -38.34 1.73 -2.86
C SER A 93 -36.81 1.63 -2.87
N LEU A 94 -36.26 1.34 -1.68
CA LEU A 94 -34.86 1.04 -1.49
C LEU A 94 -34.77 -0.39 -0.95
N LEU A 95 -33.99 -1.24 -1.61
CA LEU A 95 -33.91 -2.68 -1.32
C LEU A 95 -32.60 -3.08 -0.62
N VAL A 96 -31.63 -2.14 -0.53
CA VAL A 96 -30.32 -2.39 0.07
C VAL A 96 -29.87 -1.21 0.93
N ASN A 97 -28.99 -1.49 1.89
CA ASN A 97 -28.35 -0.54 2.78
C ASN A 97 -26.83 -0.58 2.66
N VAL A 98 -26.14 0.36 3.31
CA VAL A 98 -24.69 0.36 3.43
C VAL A 98 -24.25 -0.89 4.19
N GLY A 99 -23.24 -1.57 3.67
CA GLY A 99 -22.72 -2.83 4.20
C GLY A 99 -23.32 -4.09 3.56
N ASP A 100 -24.42 -3.96 2.80
CA ASP A 100 -25.03 -5.12 2.16
C ASP A 100 -24.19 -5.63 0.98
N ARG A 101 -24.11 -6.97 0.87
CA ARG A 101 -23.52 -7.66 -0.27
C ARG A 101 -24.54 -7.80 -1.37
N VAL A 102 -24.12 -7.43 -2.58
CA VAL A 102 -24.99 -7.47 -3.76
C VAL A 102 -24.32 -8.24 -4.89
N GLN A 103 -25.14 -8.85 -5.73
CA GLN A 103 -24.70 -9.55 -6.94
C GLN A 103 -24.88 -8.63 -8.16
N LYS A 104 -24.13 -8.89 -9.23
CA LYS A 104 -24.31 -8.21 -10.51
C LYS A 104 -25.74 -8.38 -11.02
N GLY A 105 -26.39 -7.27 -11.39
CA GLY A 105 -27.79 -7.24 -11.86
C GLY A 105 -28.83 -7.25 -10.74
N GLN A 106 -28.45 -7.35 -9.48
CA GLN A 106 -29.38 -7.25 -8.35
C GLN A 106 -30.00 -5.84 -8.29
N VAL A 107 -31.31 -5.76 -8.09
CA VAL A 107 -32.02 -4.49 -7.95
C VAL A 107 -31.70 -3.88 -6.59
N LEU A 108 -31.22 -2.63 -6.61
CA LEU A 108 -30.84 -1.85 -5.42
C LEU A 108 -31.95 -0.88 -4.98
N ALA A 109 -32.62 -0.30 -5.97
CA ALA A 109 -33.73 0.62 -5.76
C ALA A 109 -34.71 0.56 -6.96
N ARG A 110 -35.92 1.03 -6.77
CA ARG A 110 -36.88 1.24 -7.84
C ARG A 110 -37.42 2.68 -7.82
N PHE A 111 -37.50 3.26 -8.97
CA PHE A 111 -38.22 4.48 -9.18
C PHE A 111 -39.72 4.20 -9.35
N ALA A 112 -40.54 5.23 -9.21
CA ALA A 112 -41.96 5.17 -9.54
C ALA A 112 -42.11 4.89 -11.05
N GLU A 113 -42.80 3.81 -11.39
CA GLU A 113 -42.87 3.27 -12.75
C GLU A 113 -44.14 3.72 -13.48
N GLU A 114 -45.13 4.28 -12.75
CA GLU A 114 -46.48 4.53 -13.27
C GLU A 114 -46.49 5.42 -14.54
N PHE A 115 -45.70 6.50 -14.52
CA PHE A 115 -45.61 7.40 -15.67
C PHE A 115 -44.86 6.75 -16.85
N LEU A 116 -43.80 6.05 -16.59
CA LEU A 116 -42.99 5.34 -17.61
C LEU A 116 -43.76 4.17 -18.24
N ALA A 117 -44.61 3.51 -17.47
CA ALA A 117 -45.50 2.46 -17.96
C ALA A 117 -46.60 3.04 -18.87
N ALA A 118 -47.18 4.21 -18.50
CA ALA A 118 -48.14 4.88 -19.33
C ALA A 118 -47.55 5.37 -20.67
N ASP A 119 -46.32 5.91 -20.64
CA ASP A 119 -45.58 6.30 -21.85
C ASP A 119 -45.34 5.12 -22.78
N LEU A 120 -44.93 3.96 -22.20
CA LEU A 120 -44.77 2.74 -22.99
C LEU A 120 -46.06 2.29 -23.62
N ALA A 121 -47.18 2.25 -22.87
CA ALA A 121 -48.50 1.86 -23.39
C ALA A 121 -48.96 2.78 -24.53
N GLN A 122 -48.73 4.09 -24.42
CA GLN A 122 -49.02 5.04 -25.50
C GLN A 122 -48.16 4.77 -26.74
N ALA A 123 -46.86 4.50 -26.56
CA ALA A 123 -45.96 4.18 -27.68
C ALA A 123 -46.31 2.83 -28.35
N GLU A 124 -46.80 1.86 -27.59
CA GLU A 124 -47.29 0.57 -28.11
C GLU A 124 -48.55 0.77 -28.96
N ALA A 125 -49.52 1.54 -28.49
CA ALA A 125 -50.72 1.85 -29.26
C ALA A 125 -50.40 2.59 -30.60
N ALA A 126 -49.48 3.55 -30.56
CA ALA A 126 -49.01 4.26 -31.75
C ALA A 126 -48.27 3.32 -32.75
N LEU A 127 -47.50 2.35 -32.25
CA LEU A 127 -46.88 1.32 -33.10
C LEU A 127 -47.92 0.42 -33.77
N ASP A 128 -48.93 0.00 -33.04
CA ASP A 128 -49.98 -0.88 -33.60
C ASP A 128 -50.83 -0.16 -34.65
N GLU A 129 -51.13 1.12 -34.45
CA GLU A 129 -51.74 1.97 -35.48
C GLU A 129 -50.87 2.05 -36.75
N ALA A 130 -49.56 2.31 -36.59
CA ALA A 130 -48.64 2.42 -37.72
C ALA A 130 -48.50 1.11 -38.48
N LYS A 131 -48.46 -0.04 -37.80
CA LYS A 131 -48.43 -1.38 -38.40
C LYS A 131 -49.72 -1.66 -39.19
N ALA A 132 -50.90 -1.26 -38.68
CA ALA A 132 -52.16 -1.43 -39.41
C ALA A 132 -52.16 -0.62 -40.71
N ARG A 133 -51.66 0.62 -40.69
CA ARG A 133 -51.48 1.45 -41.91
C ARG A 133 -50.47 0.84 -42.88
N GLU A 134 -49.34 0.30 -42.38
CA GLU A 134 -48.34 -0.41 -43.19
C GLU A 134 -48.96 -1.64 -43.88
N ALA A 135 -49.69 -2.46 -43.16
CA ALA A 135 -50.37 -3.65 -43.71
C ALA A 135 -51.36 -3.27 -44.80
N GLN A 136 -52.17 -2.23 -44.58
CA GLN A 136 -53.12 -1.72 -45.58
C GLN A 136 -52.41 -1.20 -46.84
N ALA A 137 -51.39 -0.33 -46.69
CA ALA A 137 -50.66 0.24 -47.80
C ALA A 137 -49.92 -0.85 -48.62
N ARG A 138 -49.32 -1.84 -47.92
CA ARG A 138 -48.66 -2.99 -48.54
C ARG A 138 -49.66 -3.82 -49.33
N ALA A 139 -50.82 -4.17 -48.77
CA ALA A 139 -51.87 -4.94 -49.48
C ALA A 139 -52.36 -4.18 -50.70
N ASN A 140 -52.42 -2.84 -50.66
CA ASN A 140 -52.80 -2.01 -51.84
C ASN A 140 -51.68 -2.09 -52.90
N ALA A 141 -50.42 -1.97 -52.53
CA ALA A 141 -49.29 -2.07 -53.46
C ALA A 141 -49.19 -3.47 -54.12
N ASP A 142 -49.40 -4.52 -53.31
CA ASP A 142 -49.37 -5.90 -53.80
C ASP A 142 -50.54 -6.13 -54.81
N ARG A 143 -51.77 -5.63 -54.55
CA ARG A 143 -52.88 -5.67 -55.53
C ARG A 143 -52.58 -4.89 -56.79
N ALA A 144 -51.99 -3.67 -56.66
CA ALA A 144 -51.63 -2.85 -57.84
C ALA A 144 -50.58 -3.55 -58.69
N ALA A 145 -49.62 -4.26 -58.05
CA ALA A 145 -48.60 -5.05 -58.74
C ALA A 145 -49.24 -6.23 -59.52
N THR A 146 -50.26 -6.90 -58.98
CA THR A 146 -50.94 -8.04 -59.62
C THR A 146 -51.62 -7.68 -60.86
N VAL A 147 -52.18 -6.48 -60.98
CA VAL A 147 -52.96 -5.98 -62.19
C VAL A 147 -52.06 -5.17 -63.14
N ARG A 148 -50.76 -5.17 -62.94
CA ARG A 148 -49.80 -4.44 -63.75
C ARG A 148 -49.81 -4.86 -65.22
N GLU A 149 -49.84 -6.15 -65.47
CA GLU A 149 -49.82 -6.70 -66.84
C GLU A 149 -51.20 -6.48 -67.62
N SER A 150 -52.27 -6.32 -66.86
CA SER A 150 -53.58 -6.08 -67.49
C SER A 150 -53.80 -4.64 -67.98
N GLY A 151 -52.91 -3.70 -67.67
CA GLY A 151 -53.03 -2.29 -68.04
C GLY A 151 -54.17 -1.55 -67.33
N ALA A 152 -54.75 -2.13 -66.25
CA ALA A 152 -55.83 -1.57 -65.48
C ALA A 152 -55.45 -0.35 -64.60
N LEU A 153 -54.15 -0.16 -64.38
CA LEU A 153 -53.60 0.98 -63.63
C LEU A 153 -52.45 1.63 -64.42
N SER A 154 -52.38 2.95 -64.40
CA SER A 154 -51.29 3.69 -64.99
C SER A 154 -49.98 3.46 -64.22
N PRO A 155 -48.81 3.59 -64.89
CA PRO A 155 -47.50 3.49 -64.18
C PRO A 155 -47.42 4.46 -63.01
N GLN A 156 -47.91 5.65 -63.13
CA GLN A 156 -47.91 6.68 -62.07
C GLN A 156 -48.72 6.23 -60.84
N GLU A 157 -49.86 5.59 -61.00
CA GLU A 157 -50.71 5.06 -59.93
C GLU A 157 -49.97 3.90 -59.21
N GLN A 158 -49.31 3.03 -59.97
CA GLN A 158 -48.48 1.94 -59.38
C GLN A 158 -47.35 2.49 -58.51
N ASP A 159 -46.62 3.49 -59.02
CA ASP A 159 -45.53 4.15 -58.28
C ASP A 159 -46.05 4.85 -57.00
N GLN A 160 -47.32 5.43 -57.08
CA GLN A 160 -48.00 6.01 -55.90
C GLN A 160 -48.27 4.95 -54.81
N TYR A 161 -48.74 3.74 -55.16
CA TYR A 161 -49.02 2.69 -54.20
C TYR A 161 -47.68 2.14 -53.60
N ALA A 162 -46.67 1.99 -54.41
CA ALA A 162 -45.38 1.57 -53.94
C ALA A 162 -44.73 2.59 -53.00
N ALA A 163 -44.80 3.87 -53.33
CA ALA A 163 -44.31 4.96 -52.47
C ALA A 163 -45.10 5.04 -51.16
N ALA A 164 -46.46 4.88 -51.21
CA ALA A 164 -47.31 4.85 -50.03
C ALA A 164 -46.95 3.67 -49.10
N ALA A 165 -46.71 2.48 -49.65
CA ALA A 165 -46.25 1.31 -48.88
C ALA A 165 -44.89 1.54 -48.22
N SER A 166 -43.96 2.11 -48.96
CA SER A 166 -42.63 2.46 -48.44
C SER A 166 -42.71 3.51 -47.34
N SER A 167 -43.53 4.53 -47.49
CA SER A 167 -43.77 5.57 -46.48
C SER A 167 -44.39 4.99 -45.21
N ALA A 168 -45.42 4.14 -45.33
CA ALA A 168 -46.08 3.50 -44.21
C ALA A 168 -45.12 2.55 -43.46
N ALA A 169 -44.26 1.81 -44.16
CA ALA A 169 -43.22 0.97 -43.56
C ALA A 169 -42.19 1.81 -42.77
N ALA A 170 -41.80 2.97 -43.32
CA ALA A 170 -40.90 3.89 -42.62
C ALA A 170 -41.55 4.47 -41.34
N GLN A 171 -42.86 4.78 -41.38
CA GLN A 171 -43.63 5.26 -40.22
C GLN A 171 -43.73 4.18 -39.13
N ALA A 172 -44.00 2.90 -39.50
CA ALA A 172 -44.04 1.78 -38.56
C ALA A 172 -42.67 1.54 -37.92
N LYS A 173 -41.59 1.64 -38.69
CA LYS A 173 -40.22 1.56 -38.15
C LYS A 173 -39.92 2.69 -37.16
N SER A 174 -40.36 3.92 -37.44
CA SER A 174 -40.21 5.05 -36.53
C SER A 174 -40.99 4.87 -35.22
N ALA A 175 -42.26 4.44 -35.32
CA ALA A 175 -43.09 4.14 -34.15
C ALA A 175 -42.49 3.01 -33.29
N ARG A 176 -41.91 1.96 -33.93
CA ARG A 176 -41.23 0.90 -33.24
C ARG A 176 -40.03 1.43 -32.44
N ALA A 177 -39.21 2.31 -33.04
CA ALA A 177 -38.06 2.90 -32.34
C ALA A 177 -38.50 3.73 -31.12
N ARG A 178 -39.63 4.45 -31.20
CA ARG A 178 -40.20 5.17 -30.05
C ARG A 178 -40.64 4.24 -28.93
N ARG A 179 -41.38 3.13 -29.28
CA ARG A 179 -41.79 2.13 -28.30
C ARG A 179 -40.57 1.48 -27.62
N ASP A 180 -39.51 1.14 -28.39
CA ASP A 180 -38.31 0.54 -27.84
C ASP A 180 -37.60 1.50 -26.89
N ALA A 181 -37.57 2.80 -27.16
CA ALA A 181 -37.03 3.84 -26.29
C ALA A 181 -37.85 3.94 -24.98
N ALA A 182 -39.20 3.98 -25.05
CA ALA A 182 -40.03 4.00 -23.85
C ALA A 182 -39.86 2.74 -22.99
N ALA A 183 -39.79 1.56 -23.63
CA ALA A 183 -39.52 0.30 -22.96
C ALA A 183 -38.11 0.30 -22.26
N LEU A 184 -37.13 0.94 -22.87
CA LEU A 184 -35.79 1.10 -22.23
C LEU A 184 -35.88 1.98 -20.99
N MET A 185 -36.57 3.11 -21.05
CA MET A 185 -36.76 4.02 -19.91
C MET A 185 -37.47 3.32 -18.74
N LEU A 186 -38.51 2.54 -19.01
CA LEU A 186 -39.19 1.74 -18.00
C LEU A 186 -38.24 0.72 -17.36
N ARG A 187 -37.40 0.01 -18.13
CA ARG A 187 -36.42 -0.90 -17.58
C ARG A 187 -35.39 -0.18 -16.70
N LYS A 188 -35.03 1.06 -17.04
CA LYS A 188 -34.09 1.89 -16.28
C LYS A 188 -34.68 2.44 -14.99
N ALA A 189 -35.97 2.29 -14.76
CA ALA A 189 -36.59 2.59 -13.46
C ALA A 189 -36.12 1.64 -12.36
N ALA A 190 -35.65 0.43 -12.70
CA ALA A 190 -34.98 -0.46 -11.78
C ALA A 190 -33.49 -0.15 -11.78
N VAL A 191 -32.99 0.37 -10.65
CA VAL A 191 -31.56 0.62 -10.43
C VAL A 191 -30.87 -0.68 -10.05
N VAL A 192 -29.93 -1.14 -10.85
CA VAL A 192 -29.27 -2.43 -10.66
C VAL A 192 -27.78 -2.29 -10.39
N ALA A 193 -27.22 -3.24 -9.65
CA ALA A 193 -25.78 -3.32 -9.39
C ALA A 193 -25.01 -3.67 -10.69
N PRO A 194 -24.01 -2.88 -11.09
CA PRO A 194 -23.21 -3.14 -12.29
C PRO A 194 -22.23 -4.31 -12.12
N ASP A 195 -21.88 -4.63 -10.89
CA ASP A 195 -20.97 -5.73 -10.52
C ASP A 195 -21.37 -6.30 -9.15
N ALA A 196 -20.81 -7.45 -8.77
CA ALA A 196 -20.91 -7.97 -7.42
C ALA A 196 -20.02 -7.17 -6.46
N GLY A 197 -20.42 -7.03 -5.18
CA GLY A 197 -19.62 -6.33 -4.18
C GLY A 197 -20.39 -5.94 -2.94
N VAL A 198 -19.88 -4.92 -2.23
CA VAL A 198 -20.49 -4.38 -1.00
C VAL A 198 -20.84 -2.90 -1.20
N ILE A 199 -22.03 -2.50 -0.77
CA ILE A 199 -22.46 -1.10 -0.80
C ILE A 199 -21.64 -0.31 0.23
N SER A 200 -20.81 0.63 -0.26
CA SER A 200 -19.99 1.51 0.59
C SER A 200 -20.68 2.82 0.97
N ALA A 201 -21.57 3.31 0.11
CA ALA A 201 -22.37 4.51 0.39
C ALA A 201 -23.75 4.41 -0.23
N ARG A 202 -24.74 5.04 0.42
CA ARG A 202 -26.12 5.18 -0.07
C ARG A 202 -26.57 6.64 0.09
N ASN A 203 -26.63 7.33 -1.04
CA ASN A 203 -27.11 8.72 -1.11
C ASN A 203 -28.61 8.77 -1.48
N ALA A 204 -29.17 7.64 -1.90
CA ALA A 204 -30.58 7.48 -2.24
C ALA A 204 -31.46 7.62 -0.98
N ALA A 205 -32.50 8.45 -1.07
CA ALA A 205 -33.54 8.58 -0.04
C ALA A 205 -34.91 8.22 -0.64
N MET A 206 -35.68 7.40 0.08
CA MET A 206 -37.03 7.03 -0.34
C MET A 206 -37.91 8.29 -0.43
N GLY A 207 -38.68 8.40 -1.51
CA GLY A 207 -39.55 9.56 -1.78
C GLY A 207 -38.85 10.74 -2.47
N ALA A 208 -37.52 10.75 -2.54
CA ALA A 208 -36.77 11.80 -3.25
C ALA A 208 -37.01 11.74 -4.77
N VAL A 209 -37.14 12.89 -5.39
CA VAL A 209 -37.14 13.06 -6.86
C VAL A 209 -35.72 13.52 -7.23
N VAL A 210 -35.04 12.77 -8.09
CA VAL A 210 -33.67 13.04 -8.46
C VAL A 210 -33.47 13.19 -9.96
N PRO A 211 -32.58 14.08 -10.41
CA PRO A 211 -32.19 14.18 -11.81
C PRO A 211 -31.34 12.98 -12.24
N ALA A 212 -31.37 12.69 -13.56
CA ALA A 212 -30.48 11.71 -14.14
C ALA A 212 -28.99 12.09 -13.87
N GLY A 213 -28.15 11.09 -13.62
CA GLY A 213 -26.74 11.28 -13.26
C GLY A 213 -26.47 11.46 -11.76
N THR A 214 -27.49 11.62 -10.91
CA THR A 214 -27.32 11.68 -9.46
C THR A 214 -26.78 10.36 -8.93
N GLU A 215 -25.70 10.38 -8.14
CA GLU A 215 -25.17 9.21 -7.46
C GLU A 215 -26.16 8.71 -6.41
N LEU A 216 -26.62 7.48 -6.53
CA LEU A 216 -27.54 6.83 -5.61
C LEU A 216 -26.83 5.88 -4.65
N PHE A 217 -25.90 5.10 -5.19
CA PHE A 217 -25.11 4.13 -4.42
C PHE A 217 -23.66 4.15 -4.88
N ARG A 218 -22.79 3.75 -3.97
CA ARG A 218 -21.39 3.43 -4.28
C ARG A 218 -21.10 2.01 -3.86
N LEU A 219 -20.41 1.27 -4.70
CA LEU A 219 -20.17 -0.16 -4.57
C LEU A 219 -18.66 -0.43 -4.60
N ILE A 220 -18.13 -1.09 -3.58
CA ILE A 220 -16.78 -1.71 -3.61
C ILE A 220 -16.90 -2.99 -4.42
N ARG A 221 -16.30 -2.98 -5.61
CA ARG A 221 -16.38 -4.10 -6.54
C ARG A 221 -15.66 -5.34 -6.00
N GLN A 222 -16.32 -6.51 -6.09
CA GLN A 222 -15.78 -7.83 -5.73
C GLN A 222 -15.25 -7.91 -4.29
N GLU A 223 -15.63 -6.99 -3.41
CA GLU A 223 -15.07 -6.87 -2.05
C GLU A 223 -13.54 -6.78 -2.02
N ARG A 224 -12.90 -6.35 -3.12
CA ARG A 224 -11.44 -6.28 -3.24
C ARG A 224 -10.91 -4.99 -2.68
N LEU A 225 -9.99 -5.15 -1.73
CA LEU A 225 -9.18 -4.08 -1.20
C LEU A 225 -7.73 -4.21 -1.69
N GLU A 226 -7.08 -3.08 -1.83
CA GLU A 226 -5.65 -2.98 -2.12
C GLU A 226 -4.99 -2.02 -1.14
N TRP A 227 -3.75 -2.29 -0.80
CA TRP A 227 -2.93 -1.33 -0.06
C TRP A 227 -2.19 -0.44 -1.04
N ARG A 228 -2.40 0.85 -0.93
CA ARG A 228 -1.71 1.89 -1.71
C ARG A 228 -0.50 2.36 -0.91
N ALA A 229 0.58 1.63 -1.04
CA ALA A 229 1.81 1.91 -0.32
C ALA A 229 2.63 2.99 -1.03
N GLU A 230 3.02 4.02 -0.30
CA GLU A 230 3.91 5.06 -0.81
C GLU A 230 5.36 4.58 -0.75
N VAL A 231 6.04 4.69 -1.87
CA VAL A 231 7.43 4.29 -2.07
C VAL A 231 8.22 5.48 -2.59
N ALA A 232 9.37 5.76 -1.98
CA ALA A 232 10.26 6.83 -2.42
C ALA A 232 10.79 6.57 -3.85
N GLU A 233 10.93 7.63 -4.64
CA GLU A 233 11.42 7.58 -6.03
C GLU A 233 12.72 6.78 -6.17
N ALA A 234 13.68 7.00 -5.26
CA ALA A 234 14.97 6.31 -5.26
C ALA A 234 14.87 4.78 -5.12
N GLU A 235 13.77 4.26 -4.56
CA GLU A 235 13.58 2.83 -4.29
C GLU A 235 12.71 2.13 -5.34
N LEU A 236 12.09 2.88 -6.26
CA LEU A 236 11.12 2.33 -7.22
C LEU A 236 11.68 1.23 -8.10
N SER A 237 12.94 1.35 -8.54
CA SER A 237 13.61 0.36 -9.39
C SER A 237 13.73 -1.02 -8.73
N ARG A 238 13.71 -1.06 -7.40
CA ARG A 238 13.80 -2.28 -6.58
C ARG A 238 12.45 -2.97 -6.39
N VAL A 239 11.34 -2.23 -6.52
CA VAL A 239 9.99 -2.74 -6.30
C VAL A 239 9.47 -3.39 -7.58
N LYS A 240 9.30 -4.72 -7.55
CA LYS A 240 8.90 -5.49 -8.72
C LYS A 240 7.49 -6.05 -8.56
N ARG A 241 6.77 -6.13 -9.68
CA ARG A 241 5.48 -6.83 -9.75
C ARG A 241 5.64 -8.28 -9.28
N GLY A 242 4.66 -8.80 -8.55
CA GLY A 242 4.67 -10.15 -7.99
C GLY A 242 5.38 -10.26 -6.63
N GLY A 243 6.11 -9.23 -6.20
CA GLY A 243 6.74 -9.17 -4.88
C GLY A 243 5.70 -9.28 -3.76
N LYS A 244 6.11 -9.83 -2.62
CA LYS A 244 5.25 -9.96 -1.45
C LYS A 244 5.33 -8.71 -0.58
N ALA A 245 4.24 -8.43 0.12
CA ALA A 245 4.17 -7.36 1.11
C ALA A 245 3.54 -7.89 2.40
N GLN A 246 4.01 -7.37 3.51
CA GLN A 246 3.45 -7.61 4.84
C GLN A 246 3.11 -6.25 5.43
N LEU A 247 1.90 -6.10 5.94
CA LEU A 247 1.46 -4.85 6.52
C LEU A 247 0.67 -5.09 7.81
N ARG A 248 0.61 -4.04 8.61
CA ARG A 248 -0.13 -4.01 9.86
C ARG A 248 -0.95 -2.72 9.93
N THR A 249 -2.23 -2.87 10.22
CA THR A 249 -3.12 -1.72 10.47
C THR A 249 -2.87 -1.12 11.85
N ALA A 250 -3.35 0.09 12.08
CA ALA A 250 -3.29 0.74 13.39
C ALA A 250 -3.98 -0.07 14.50
N GLN A 251 -4.99 -0.87 14.13
CA GLN A 251 -5.70 -1.78 15.06
C GLN A 251 -4.94 -3.10 15.30
N GLY A 252 -3.77 -3.28 14.70
CA GLY A 252 -2.93 -4.46 14.90
C GLY A 252 -3.22 -5.63 13.96
N VAL A 253 -4.18 -5.52 13.04
CA VAL A 253 -4.48 -6.57 12.05
C VAL A 253 -3.30 -6.74 11.12
N GLN A 254 -2.78 -7.97 11.01
CA GLN A 254 -1.72 -8.32 10.08
C GLN A 254 -2.32 -8.84 8.77
N LEU A 255 -1.85 -8.29 7.67
CA LEU A 255 -2.26 -8.68 6.33
C LEU A 255 -1.03 -8.95 5.47
N THR A 256 -1.19 -9.84 4.52
CA THR A 256 -0.19 -10.13 3.49
C THR A 256 -0.79 -9.87 2.13
N GLY A 257 0.02 -9.35 1.22
CA GLY A 257 -0.41 -9.03 -0.12
C GLY A 257 0.64 -9.30 -1.17
N THR A 258 0.26 -9.06 -2.42
CA THR A 258 1.16 -9.19 -3.56
C THR A 258 1.15 -7.89 -4.37
N ILE A 259 2.33 -7.38 -4.70
CA ILE A 259 2.50 -6.17 -5.51
C ILE A 259 1.94 -6.45 -6.90
N ARG A 260 0.84 -5.81 -7.24
CA ARG A 260 0.19 -5.91 -8.55
C ARG A 260 0.85 -5.01 -9.58
N SER A 261 1.11 -3.79 -9.19
CA SER A 261 1.75 -2.78 -10.06
C SER A 261 2.33 -1.65 -9.22
N VAL A 262 3.21 -0.87 -9.84
CA VAL A 262 3.71 0.39 -9.30
C VAL A 262 3.22 1.50 -10.23
N SER A 263 2.80 2.63 -9.66
CA SER A 263 2.37 3.79 -10.44
C SER A 263 3.50 4.25 -11.37
N PRO A 264 3.20 4.50 -12.65
CA PRO A 264 4.18 5.11 -13.55
C PRO A 264 4.42 6.59 -13.25
N GLN A 265 3.60 7.19 -12.39
CA GLN A 265 3.67 8.60 -12.03
C GLN A 265 4.20 8.76 -10.61
N VAL A 266 5.19 9.62 -10.46
CA VAL A 266 5.72 10.08 -9.18
C VAL A 266 5.03 11.37 -8.80
N ASN A 267 4.59 11.47 -7.56
CA ASN A 267 4.08 12.72 -7.00
C ASN A 267 5.25 13.69 -6.80
N SER A 268 5.26 14.79 -7.54
CA SER A 268 6.37 15.76 -7.52
C SER A 268 6.55 16.46 -6.17
N ARG A 269 5.51 16.55 -5.35
CA ARG A 269 5.56 17.20 -4.04
C ARG A 269 6.17 16.30 -2.97
N SER A 270 5.72 15.05 -2.89
CA SER A 270 6.20 14.06 -1.91
C SER A 270 7.39 13.25 -2.42
N ARG A 271 7.69 13.25 -3.72
CA ARG A 271 8.67 12.41 -4.39
C ARG A 271 8.46 10.93 -4.10
N THR A 272 7.19 10.53 -4.04
CA THR A 272 6.77 9.15 -3.86
C THR A 272 5.93 8.67 -5.03
N ALA A 273 5.97 7.39 -5.30
CA ALA A 273 5.02 6.71 -6.18
C ALA A 273 4.22 5.69 -5.39
N ILE A 274 3.06 5.32 -5.89
CA ILE A 274 2.17 4.35 -5.24
C ILE A 274 2.48 2.95 -5.77
N ALA A 275 2.82 2.04 -4.87
CA ALA A 275 2.76 0.61 -5.12
C ALA A 275 1.38 0.09 -4.75
N TYR A 276 0.71 -0.57 -5.69
CA TYR A 276 -0.62 -1.18 -5.51
C TYR A 276 -0.45 -2.63 -5.12
N ILE A 277 -0.85 -2.97 -3.91
CA ILE A 277 -0.71 -4.30 -3.33
C ILE A 277 -2.09 -4.92 -3.16
N ASP A 278 -2.36 -5.99 -3.89
CA ASP A 278 -3.60 -6.75 -3.75
C ASP A 278 -3.63 -7.46 -2.39
N LEU A 279 -4.75 -7.33 -1.67
CA LEU A 279 -4.96 -7.89 -0.35
C LEU A 279 -6.12 -8.90 -0.37
N PRO A 280 -5.89 -10.16 -0.72
CA PRO A 280 -6.96 -11.15 -0.75
C PRO A 280 -7.58 -11.35 0.63
N GLY A 281 -8.91 -11.32 0.71
CA GLY A 281 -9.66 -11.51 1.96
C GLY A 281 -9.53 -10.39 2.99
N ALA A 282 -8.98 -9.23 2.62
CA ALA A 282 -8.81 -8.10 3.55
C ALA A 282 -10.15 -7.49 3.98
N ALA A 283 -11.17 -7.49 3.11
CA ALA A 283 -12.48 -6.92 3.41
C ALA A 283 -13.18 -7.57 4.61
N ALA A 284 -12.86 -8.83 4.93
CA ALA A 284 -13.37 -9.52 6.13
C ALA A 284 -12.64 -9.12 7.42
N LYS A 285 -11.49 -8.42 7.32
CA LYS A 285 -10.58 -8.14 8.44
C LYS A 285 -10.40 -6.65 8.71
N THR A 286 -10.61 -5.80 7.72
CA THR A 286 -10.41 -4.35 7.83
C THR A 286 -11.31 -3.60 6.87
N ALA A 287 -11.60 -2.34 7.18
CA ALA A 287 -12.39 -1.45 6.33
C ALA A 287 -11.51 -0.72 5.31
N ALA A 288 -12.10 -0.31 4.19
CA ALA A 288 -11.52 0.66 3.27
C ALA A 288 -11.27 1.99 4.01
N GLY A 289 -10.25 2.73 3.61
CA GLY A 289 -9.80 3.96 4.28
C GLY A 289 -8.85 3.72 5.46
N THR A 290 -8.61 2.46 5.88
CA THR A 290 -7.71 2.15 7.00
C THR A 290 -6.27 2.40 6.62
N PHE A 291 -5.55 3.17 7.44
CA PHE A 291 -4.11 3.36 7.27
C PHE A 291 -3.33 2.14 7.78
N ALA A 292 -2.30 1.78 7.04
CA ALA A 292 -1.42 0.66 7.38
C ALA A 292 0.05 1.01 7.14
N THR A 293 0.92 0.42 7.95
CA THR A 293 2.36 0.43 7.78
C THR A 293 2.84 -0.98 7.50
N GLY A 294 3.91 -1.13 6.71
CA GLY A 294 4.36 -2.46 6.34
C GLY A 294 5.72 -2.48 5.68
N ARG A 295 6.02 -3.63 5.10
CA ARG A 295 7.28 -3.89 4.39
C ARG A 295 7.00 -4.58 3.06
N LEU A 296 7.63 -4.08 2.02
CA LEU A 296 7.71 -4.73 0.72
C LEU A 296 8.93 -5.65 0.74
N LEU A 297 8.75 -6.93 0.43
CA LEU A 297 9.85 -7.90 0.38
C LEU A 297 10.46 -7.84 -1.01
N LEU A 298 11.73 -7.40 -1.09
CA LEU A 298 12.43 -7.13 -2.35
C LEU A 298 13.31 -8.31 -2.80
N GLY A 299 13.41 -9.35 -2.00
CA GLY A 299 14.25 -10.51 -2.23
C GLY A 299 15.12 -10.82 -1.01
N GLU A 300 16.18 -11.58 -1.24
CA GLU A 300 17.14 -11.97 -0.22
C GLU A 300 18.57 -11.66 -0.69
N SER A 301 19.45 -11.41 0.26
CA SER A 301 20.88 -11.30 -0.01
C SER A 301 21.70 -12.07 1.02
N ALA A 302 22.84 -12.58 0.59
CA ALA A 302 23.79 -13.18 1.51
C ALA A 302 24.28 -12.11 2.50
N ALA A 303 24.20 -12.43 3.79
CA ALA A 303 24.64 -11.59 4.89
C ALA A 303 25.59 -12.40 5.79
N LEU A 304 26.74 -11.84 6.11
CA LEU A 304 27.60 -12.40 7.15
C LEU A 304 27.02 -11.99 8.50
N THR A 305 26.65 -12.93 9.34
CA THR A 305 25.88 -12.68 10.56
C THR A 305 26.57 -13.16 11.81
N LEU A 306 26.32 -12.44 12.88
CA LEU A 306 26.70 -12.80 14.25
C LEU A 306 25.53 -12.59 15.20
N PRO A 307 25.46 -13.32 16.34
CA PRO A 307 24.61 -12.93 17.45
C PRO A 307 24.95 -11.51 17.91
N GLN A 308 23.94 -10.73 18.28
CA GLN A 308 24.12 -9.34 18.70
C GLN A 308 25.05 -9.24 19.93
N ALA A 309 25.06 -10.25 20.82
CA ALA A 309 25.92 -10.32 21.99
C ALA A 309 27.42 -10.36 21.64
N ALA A 310 27.81 -10.86 20.45
CA ALA A 310 29.17 -10.91 19.99
C ALA A 310 29.72 -9.56 19.49
N VAL A 311 28.83 -8.56 19.27
CA VAL A 311 29.20 -7.24 18.75
C VAL A 311 29.13 -6.21 19.88
N VAL A 312 30.26 -5.64 20.23
CA VAL A 312 30.37 -4.63 21.29
C VAL A 312 30.44 -3.24 20.68
N MET A 313 29.55 -2.36 21.10
CA MET A 313 29.56 -0.96 20.67
C MET A 313 30.37 -0.12 21.66
N ARG A 314 31.44 0.53 21.18
CA ARG A 314 32.25 1.49 21.95
C ARG A 314 32.52 2.73 21.10
N ASP A 315 32.33 3.90 21.65
CA ASP A 315 32.60 5.18 21.00
C ASP A 315 31.92 5.34 19.61
N GLY A 316 30.71 4.76 19.46
CA GLY A 316 29.97 4.79 18.20
C GLY A 316 30.42 3.76 17.14
N PHE A 317 31.40 2.91 17.44
CA PHE A 317 31.92 1.88 16.53
C PHE A 317 31.62 0.47 17.03
N GLY A 318 31.36 -0.43 16.09
CA GLY A 318 31.21 -1.87 16.37
C GLY A 318 32.55 -2.56 16.43
N TYR A 319 32.72 -3.42 17.44
CA TYR A 319 33.93 -4.25 17.61
C TYR A 319 33.52 -5.70 17.85
N VAL A 320 34.34 -6.60 17.35
CA VAL A 320 34.27 -8.04 17.65
C VAL A 320 35.65 -8.50 18.18
N TYR A 321 35.65 -9.52 19.02
CA TYR A 321 36.87 -10.08 19.56
C TYR A 321 37.11 -11.46 18.93
N VAL A 322 38.01 -11.49 17.95
CA VAL A 322 38.37 -12.72 17.21
C VAL A 322 39.35 -13.56 18.03
N LEU A 323 39.03 -14.84 18.14
CA LEU A 323 39.88 -15.80 18.81
C LEU A 323 41.12 -16.10 17.97
N GLN A 324 42.30 -15.96 18.57
CA GLN A 324 43.60 -16.30 17.99
C GLN A 324 44.22 -17.55 18.65
N SER A 325 45.34 -18.01 18.11
CA SER A 325 46.13 -19.10 18.71
C SER A 325 46.55 -18.74 20.12
N GLY A 326 46.49 -19.71 21.07
CA GLY A 326 46.89 -19.52 22.45
C GLY A 326 45.86 -18.82 23.33
N ASP A 327 44.56 -18.95 23.00
CA ASP A 327 43.43 -18.43 23.76
C ASP A 327 43.50 -16.90 24.01
N ARG A 328 44.07 -16.17 23.07
CA ARG A 328 44.05 -14.71 23.06
C ARG A 328 43.01 -14.18 22.12
N VAL A 329 42.44 -13.03 22.46
CA VAL A 329 41.47 -12.33 21.58
C VAL A 329 42.12 -11.10 20.95
N ARG A 330 41.80 -10.87 19.68
CA ARG A 330 42.14 -9.67 18.95
C ARG A 330 40.88 -8.85 18.68
N ARG A 331 40.90 -7.62 19.09
CA ARG A 331 39.80 -6.66 18.80
C ARG A 331 39.87 -6.23 17.35
N LEU A 332 38.76 -6.48 16.59
CA LEU A 332 38.60 -6.00 15.23
C LEU A 332 37.43 -5.02 15.19
N ARG A 333 37.65 -3.88 14.51
CA ARG A 333 36.59 -2.96 14.20
C ARG A 333 35.77 -3.52 13.03
N VAL A 334 34.45 -3.53 13.17
CA VAL A 334 33.51 -4.02 12.16
C VAL A 334 32.46 -2.97 11.85
N SER A 335 31.98 -2.98 10.61
CA SER A 335 30.79 -2.24 10.24
C SER A 335 29.59 -3.15 10.34
N THR A 336 28.54 -2.68 11.00
CA THR A 336 27.30 -3.44 11.18
C THR A 336 26.24 -2.95 10.19
N GLY A 337 25.38 -3.86 9.75
CA GLY A 337 24.27 -3.59 8.84
C GLY A 337 22.90 -3.87 9.47
N ARG A 338 22.09 -4.66 8.77
CA ARG A 338 20.73 -5.05 9.18
C ARG A 338 20.73 -5.86 10.47
N ARG A 339 19.58 -5.84 11.14
CA ARG A 339 19.29 -6.70 12.30
C ARG A 339 18.05 -7.53 12.03
N VAL A 340 18.14 -8.82 12.32
CA VAL A 340 17.01 -9.75 12.19
C VAL A 340 17.00 -10.65 13.43
N GLY A 341 15.96 -10.53 14.24
CA GLY A 341 15.87 -11.21 15.52
C GLY A 341 17.02 -10.82 16.48
N ASP A 342 17.78 -11.80 16.95
CA ASP A 342 18.92 -11.68 17.85
C ASP A 342 20.27 -11.56 17.12
N ARG A 343 20.26 -11.52 15.78
CA ARG A 343 21.46 -11.48 14.95
C ARG A 343 21.66 -10.14 14.25
N ILE A 344 22.91 -9.81 13.97
CA ILE A 344 23.33 -8.58 13.29
C ILE A 344 24.22 -8.93 12.10
N GLU A 345 24.01 -8.23 11.00
CA GLU A 345 24.85 -8.33 9.80
C GLU A 345 26.16 -7.59 9.99
N ILE A 346 27.24 -8.19 9.56
CA ILE A 346 28.56 -7.57 9.48
C ILE A 346 28.85 -7.29 8.01
N THR A 347 28.89 -6.00 7.67
CA THR A 347 29.08 -5.56 6.27
C THR A 347 30.56 -5.46 5.88
N SER A 348 31.45 -5.28 6.87
CA SER A 348 32.90 -5.25 6.65
C SER A 348 33.68 -5.48 7.94
N GLY A 349 34.94 -5.83 7.81
CA GLY A 349 35.87 -5.97 8.94
C GLY A 349 36.00 -7.37 9.52
N LEU A 350 35.26 -8.39 9.03
CA LEU A 350 35.33 -9.76 9.52
C LEU A 350 35.27 -10.75 8.36
N ALA A 351 36.06 -11.81 8.42
CA ALA A 351 35.99 -12.90 7.45
C ALA A 351 34.90 -13.92 7.81
N ALA A 352 34.30 -14.56 6.81
CA ALA A 352 33.38 -15.67 7.02
C ALA A 352 34.10 -16.83 7.71
N GLY A 353 33.41 -17.49 8.64
CA GLY A 353 34.02 -18.60 9.44
C GLY A 353 34.88 -18.15 10.59
N ALA A 354 35.11 -16.84 10.79
CA ALA A 354 35.88 -16.34 11.93
C ALA A 354 35.18 -16.70 13.26
N ARG A 355 35.97 -17.23 14.23
CA ARG A 355 35.49 -17.50 15.59
C ARG A 355 35.62 -16.24 16.44
N VAL A 356 34.55 -15.80 17.02
CA VAL A 356 34.51 -14.58 17.86
C VAL A 356 33.96 -14.91 19.25
N ALA A 357 34.34 -14.11 20.24
CA ALA A 357 33.75 -14.18 21.56
C ALA A 357 32.28 -13.74 21.46
N ASN A 358 31.37 -14.45 22.11
CA ASN A 358 29.95 -14.17 22.18
C ASN A 358 29.58 -13.60 23.56
N ASP A 359 29.29 -14.49 24.54
CA ASP A 359 29.05 -14.03 25.90
C ASP A 359 30.35 -13.60 26.56
N GLY A 360 30.31 -12.49 27.29
CA GLY A 360 31.47 -11.90 27.91
C GLY A 360 32.29 -10.97 27.01
N ALA A 361 31.95 -10.84 25.73
CA ALA A 361 32.66 -9.97 24.78
C ALA A 361 32.78 -8.51 25.25
N GLY A 362 31.74 -7.98 25.92
CA GLY A 362 31.67 -6.59 26.40
C GLY A 362 32.75 -6.22 27.42
N PHE A 363 33.36 -7.20 28.09
CA PHE A 363 34.35 -7.01 29.14
C PHE A 363 35.81 -7.22 28.66
N LEU A 364 35.97 -7.59 27.40
CA LEU A 364 37.31 -7.89 26.86
C LEU A 364 38.03 -6.63 26.38
N ASN A 365 39.35 -6.70 26.48
CA ASN A 365 40.28 -5.76 25.85
C ASN A 365 41.11 -6.48 24.77
N ASP A 366 41.80 -5.69 23.94
CA ASP A 366 42.67 -6.24 22.92
C ASP A 366 43.84 -7.01 23.53
N GLY A 367 44.10 -8.23 23.07
CA GLY A 367 45.18 -9.08 23.54
C GLY A 367 44.86 -9.90 24.80
N ASP A 368 43.69 -9.76 25.41
CA ASP A 368 43.29 -10.49 26.61
C ASP A 368 43.37 -12.02 26.38
N LYS A 369 43.85 -12.74 27.41
CA LYS A 369 43.83 -14.20 27.44
C LYS A 369 42.47 -14.65 28.02
N VAL A 370 41.73 -15.48 27.28
CA VAL A 370 40.40 -15.94 27.64
C VAL A 370 40.35 -17.45 27.85
N ARG A 371 39.43 -17.90 28.67
CA ARG A 371 39.07 -19.30 28.79
C ARG A 371 37.77 -19.53 27.96
N VAL A 372 37.90 -20.32 26.90
CA VAL A 372 36.77 -20.65 26.05
C VAL A 372 35.96 -21.79 26.66
N VAL A 373 34.67 -21.58 26.85
CA VAL A 373 33.68 -22.61 27.21
C VAL A 373 32.71 -22.81 26.07
N THR A 374 32.35 -24.06 25.82
CA THR A 374 31.35 -24.40 24.82
C THR A 374 29.97 -23.98 25.33
N ALA A 375 29.19 -23.35 24.48
CA ALA A 375 27.78 -23.02 24.80
C ALA A 375 27.02 -24.33 25.07
N GLY A 376 26.69 -24.60 26.36
CA GLY A 376 26.00 -25.82 26.78
C GLY A 376 26.58 -26.44 28.10
N GLY A 377 27.74 -26.04 28.54
CA GLY A 377 28.34 -26.50 29.80
C GLY A 377 27.89 -25.69 31.01
N ARG A 378 26.75 -26.02 31.61
CA ARG A 378 26.52 -25.71 33.02
C ARG A 378 27.64 -26.44 33.78
N ALA A 379 28.54 -25.68 34.40
CA ALA A 379 29.44 -26.24 35.38
C ALA A 379 28.59 -26.93 36.47
N LYS A 380 28.88 -28.21 36.69
CA LYS A 380 28.42 -28.94 37.87
C LYS A 380 29.09 -28.36 39.08
#